data_ef1b007554bc3982da0b157773414e29
#
_entry.id   ef1b007554bc3982da0b157773414e29
#
_cell.length_a   1.000
_cell.length_b   1.000
_cell.length_c   1.000
_cell.angle_alpha   90.00
_cell.angle_beta   90.00
_cell.angle_gamma   90.00
#
_symmetry.space_group_name_H-M   'P 1'
#
loop_
_entity.id
_entity.type
_entity.pdbx_description
1 polymer ?
#
loop_
_entity_poly.entity_id
_entity_poly.type
_entity_poly.pdbx_seq_one_letter_code
_entity_poly.pdbx_strand_id
1 'polypeptide(L)'
;MMFLKTSVQTRFFFGVLFSAVMFLLVQNAFGISTIQGTVYDKQRNTLNEIEVELLNDYYQTQSRSRTDGSGRYYFNGLKDGRYTVRVFAFRYDLEDQEIPIEINTQNIRGGEGTGYFQQDFYLSPKKGGLAETEIGVVFAQEIPPDAKKIYEKAVKDLSGKRINEGIMGLNDAVKIFPKYYLALHRIGRELFIMKKYTDAVPFLLKAVEINPKSGTSFYYLGYSLHSIGKDYNKAAITTLNQALILAPSSTQVLYVLGKVERSGGKYQDAEKHLLQAKKLSKVGVPEIHKELAQLYADNLKKYKEAADELELYLKVSKLDDAGSQQTRKIISGLREKAKSQPVGN
;
A
#
# COMPACT_ATOMS: atom_id res chain seq x y z
N MET A 1 -58.52 55.03 -31.20
CA MET A 1 -58.60 53.60 -31.58
C MET A 1 -57.37 53.28 -32.42
N MET A 2 -56.31 52.84 -31.81
CA MET A 2 -55.00 52.66 -32.45
C MET A 2 -54.55 51.21 -32.29
N PHE A 3 -54.65 50.44 -33.35
CA PHE A 3 -54.27 49.04 -33.37
C PHE A 3 -52.77 48.91 -33.58
N LEU A 4 -52.11 48.33 -32.62
CA LEU A 4 -50.70 47.94 -32.71
C LEU A 4 -50.54 46.73 -33.64
N LYS A 5 -49.91 46.93 -34.80
CA LYS A 5 -49.36 45.87 -35.63
C LYS A 5 -48.07 45.38 -34.98
N THR A 6 -48.10 44.28 -34.27
CA THR A 6 -46.88 43.54 -33.88
C THR A 6 -46.36 42.79 -35.09
N SER A 7 -45.15 43.14 -35.52
CA SER A 7 -44.52 42.64 -36.72
C SER A 7 -44.10 41.13 -36.59
N VAL A 8 -44.40 40.39 -37.62
CA VAL A 8 -44.06 38.96 -37.83
C VAL A 8 -42.53 38.71 -37.72
N GLN A 9 -41.70 39.75 -37.89
CA GLN A 9 -40.25 39.68 -37.80
C GLN A 9 -39.71 39.34 -36.41
N THR A 10 -40.40 39.77 -35.33
CA THR A 10 -39.93 39.52 -33.94
C THR A 10 -40.12 38.03 -33.53
N ARG A 11 -41.09 37.36 -34.13
CA ARG A 11 -41.30 35.91 -33.88
C ARG A 11 -40.29 35.01 -34.58
N PHE A 12 -39.78 35.43 -35.72
CA PHE A 12 -38.77 34.68 -36.47
C PHE A 12 -37.38 34.77 -35.80
N PHE A 13 -37.06 35.93 -35.21
CA PHE A 13 -35.76 36.11 -34.51
C PHE A 13 -35.68 35.30 -33.19
N PHE A 14 -36.79 35.19 -32.45
CA PHE A 14 -36.85 34.40 -31.23
C PHE A 14 -36.81 32.89 -31.52
N GLY A 15 -37.42 32.42 -32.61
CA GLY A 15 -37.37 30.99 -33.02
C GLY A 15 -35.97 30.53 -33.47
N VAL A 16 -35.23 31.38 -34.17
CA VAL A 16 -33.89 31.07 -34.65
C VAL A 16 -32.87 31.15 -33.48
N LEU A 17 -33.05 32.09 -32.53
CA LEU A 17 -32.18 32.17 -31.35
C LEU A 17 -32.38 30.97 -30.39
N PHE A 18 -33.65 30.50 -30.24
CA PHE A 18 -33.97 29.37 -29.40
C PHE A 18 -33.45 28.03 -30.02
N SER A 19 -33.50 27.91 -31.36
CA SER A 19 -32.94 26.78 -32.10
C SER A 19 -31.41 26.77 -32.06
N ALA A 20 -30.75 27.94 -32.15
CA ALA A 20 -29.29 28.04 -32.08
C ALA A 20 -28.76 27.77 -30.65
N VAL A 21 -29.48 28.19 -29.59
CA VAL A 21 -29.13 27.88 -28.19
C VAL A 21 -29.36 26.39 -27.88
N MET A 22 -30.37 25.76 -28.49
CA MET A 22 -30.58 24.33 -28.30
C MET A 22 -29.56 23.47 -29.05
N PHE A 23 -28.96 23.98 -30.14
CA PHE A 23 -27.89 23.28 -30.88
C PHE A 23 -26.54 23.38 -30.20
N LEU A 24 -26.31 24.38 -29.30
CA LEU A 24 -25.09 24.53 -28.50
C LEU A 24 -25.10 23.67 -27.22
N LEU A 25 -26.22 23.01 -26.89
CA LEU A 25 -26.34 22.11 -25.74
C LEU A 25 -26.24 20.61 -26.09
N VAL A 26 -25.96 20.26 -27.33
CA VAL A 26 -25.49 18.93 -27.68
C VAL A 26 -24.01 18.85 -27.27
N GLN A 27 -23.75 18.92 -25.97
CA GLN A 27 -22.49 18.45 -25.42
C GLN A 27 -22.44 16.96 -25.70
N ASN A 28 -21.45 16.55 -26.47
CA ASN A 28 -21.10 15.16 -26.64
C ASN A 28 -21.14 14.46 -25.27
N ALA A 29 -22.16 13.69 -25.00
CA ALA A 29 -22.18 12.74 -23.90
C ALA A 29 -21.13 11.68 -24.24
N PHE A 30 -19.87 11.95 -23.95
CA PHE A 30 -18.82 10.93 -24.00
C PHE A 30 -19.22 9.85 -23.00
N GLY A 31 -19.36 8.62 -23.47
CA GLY A 31 -19.59 7.48 -22.62
C GLY A 31 -18.56 7.49 -21.49
N ILE A 32 -19.04 7.48 -20.25
CA ILE A 32 -18.17 7.47 -19.06
C ILE A 32 -18.03 6.02 -18.62
N SER A 33 -16.85 5.46 -18.78
CA SER A 33 -16.57 4.06 -18.41
C SER A 33 -15.98 3.96 -17.02
N THR A 34 -16.16 2.79 -16.42
CA THR A 34 -15.62 2.43 -15.10
C THR A 34 -14.78 1.17 -15.22
N ILE A 35 -13.56 1.20 -14.70
CA ILE A 35 -12.77 0.01 -14.42
C ILE A 35 -12.93 -0.29 -12.93
N GLN A 36 -13.28 -1.53 -12.60
CA GLN A 36 -13.40 -2.02 -11.23
C GLN A 36 -12.84 -3.43 -11.12
N GLY A 37 -12.54 -3.86 -9.90
CA GLY A 37 -12.09 -5.23 -9.66
C GLY A 37 -11.77 -5.47 -8.20
N THR A 38 -11.32 -6.66 -7.92
CA THR A 38 -10.94 -7.10 -6.58
C THR A 38 -9.51 -7.62 -6.60
N VAL A 39 -8.75 -7.31 -5.55
CA VAL A 39 -7.39 -7.81 -5.38
C VAL A 39 -7.40 -8.94 -4.37
N TYR A 40 -6.87 -10.08 -4.79
CA TYR A 40 -6.78 -11.32 -4.01
C TYR A 40 -5.33 -11.74 -3.83
N ASP A 41 -5.07 -12.52 -2.77
CA ASP A 41 -3.90 -13.39 -2.70
C ASP A 41 -4.14 -14.69 -3.49
N LYS A 42 -3.12 -15.59 -3.54
CA LYS A 42 -3.25 -16.91 -4.20
C LYS A 42 -4.30 -17.82 -3.55
N GLN A 43 -4.62 -17.61 -2.28
CA GLN A 43 -5.63 -18.35 -1.53
C GLN A 43 -7.03 -17.79 -1.71
N ARG A 44 -7.20 -16.77 -2.59
CA ARG A 44 -8.43 -16.03 -2.84
C ARG A 44 -8.94 -15.24 -1.63
N ASN A 45 -8.09 -14.92 -0.66
CA ASN A 45 -8.43 -13.93 0.35
C ASN A 45 -8.35 -12.53 -0.25
N THR A 46 -9.32 -11.69 0.06
CA THR A 46 -9.34 -10.31 -0.42
C THR A 46 -8.32 -9.46 0.35
N LEU A 47 -7.58 -8.63 -0.39
CA LEU A 47 -6.55 -7.76 0.18
C LEU A 47 -7.06 -6.32 0.25
N ASN A 48 -7.18 -5.79 1.47
CA ASN A 48 -7.59 -4.41 1.74
C ASN A 48 -6.38 -3.47 1.82
N GLU A 49 -6.62 -2.16 1.69
CA GLU A 49 -5.57 -1.13 1.76
C GLU A 49 -4.46 -1.26 0.70
N ILE A 50 -4.68 -2.09 -0.35
CA ILE A 50 -3.77 -2.18 -1.50
C ILE A 50 -3.92 -0.94 -2.35
N GLU A 51 -2.80 -0.35 -2.70
CA GLU A 51 -2.77 0.76 -3.65
C GLU A 51 -2.87 0.25 -5.08
N VAL A 52 -3.80 0.84 -5.85
CA VAL A 52 -4.02 0.55 -7.27
C VAL A 52 -3.92 1.84 -8.05
N GLU A 53 -3.08 1.87 -9.08
CA GLU A 53 -2.93 3.01 -9.99
C GLU A 53 -3.53 2.72 -11.35
N LEU A 54 -4.09 3.75 -11.94
CA LEU A 54 -4.47 3.79 -13.34
C LEU A 54 -3.46 4.65 -14.10
N LEU A 55 -2.79 4.07 -15.08
CA LEU A 55 -1.84 4.74 -15.94
C LEU A 55 -2.45 4.95 -17.32
N ASN A 56 -2.09 6.06 -17.98
CA ASN A 56 -2.42 6.31 -19.39
C ASN A 56 -1.41 5.62 -20.33
N ASP A 57 -1.57 5.77 -21.65
CA ASP A 57 -0.68 5.22 -22.68
C ASP A 57 0.78 5.65 -22.54
N TYR A 58 1.04 6.77 -21.87
CA TYR A 58 2.39 7.28 -21.61
C TYR A 58 2.96 6.82 -20.26
N TYR A 59 2.34 5.82 -19.63
CA TYR A 59 2.71 5.33 -18.29
C TYR A 59 2.69 6.41 -17.20
N GLN A 60 1.89 7.46 -17.38
CA GLN A 60 1.69 8.50 -16.37
C GLN A 60 0.48 8.15 -15.51
N THR A 61 0.60 8.29 -14.21
CA THR A 61 -0.50 8.06 -13.26
C THR A 61 -1.63 9.05 -13.52
N GLN A 62 -2.78 8.56 -13.94
CA GLN A 62 -3.98 9.33 -14.19
C GLN A 62 -4.90 9.36 -12.98
N SER A 63 -5.01 8.24 -12.27
CA SER A 63 -5.82 8.12 -11.05
C SER A 63 -5.25 7.05 -10.12
N ARG A 64 -5.65 7.12 -8.87
CA ARG A 64 -5.30 6.15 -7.83
C ARG A 64 -6.54 5.74 -7.06
N SER A 65 -6.59 4.49 -6.67
CA SER A 65 -7.59 3.90 -5.81
C SER A 65 -6.91 3.09 -4.74
N ARG A 66 -7.62 2.80 -3.67
CA ARG A 66 -7.15 1.89 -2.62
C ARG A 66 -8.24 0.87 -2.37
N THR A 67 -7.88 -0.41 -2.26
CA THR A 67 -8.86 -1.45 -2.03
C THR A 67 -9.58 -1.26 -0.70
N ASP A 68 -10.89 -1.42 -0.72
CA ASP A 68 -11.75 -1.36 0.46
C ASP A 68 -11.62 -2.64 1.33
N GLY A 69 -12.43 -2.73 2.40
CA GLY A 69 -12.45 -3.90 3.28
C GLY A 69 -12.87 -5.22 2.61
N SER A 70 -13.40 -5.18 1.40
CA SER A 70 -13.74 -6.32 0.55
C SER A 70 -12.73 -6.54 -0.57
N GLY A 71 -11.61 -5.83 -0.54
CA GLY A 71 -10.55 -5.90 -1.55
C GLY A 71 -10.89 -5.23 -2.88
N ARG A 72 -11.97 -4.45 -2.98
CA ARG A 72 -12.43 -3.84 -4.23
C ARG A 72 -11.80 -2.49 -4.48
N TYR A 73 -11.51 -2.21 -5.75
CA TYR A 73 -11.09 -0.91 -6.25
C TYR A 73 -11.94 -0.50 -7.46
N TYR A 74 -11.94 0.80 -7.78
CA TYR A 74 -12.65 1.34 -8.94
C TYR A 74 -12.01 2.63 -9.45
N PHE A 75 -12.15 2.85 -10.77
CA PHE A 75 -11.80 4.08 -11.46
C PHE A 75 -12.99 4.48 -12.34
N ASN A 76 -13.57 5.64 -12.07
CA ASN A 76 -14.73 6.15 -12.76
C ASN A 76 -14.36 7.29 -13.72
N GLY A 77 -15.28 7.62 -14.63
CA GLY A 77 -15.11 8.79 -15.48
C GLY A 77 -14.11 8.61 -16.61
N LEU A 78 -13.86 7.37 -17.04
CA LEU A 78 -12.86 7.06 -18.05
C LEU A 78 -13.41 7.21 -19.46
N LYS A 79 -12.60 7.79 -20.33
CA LYS A 79 -12.88 7.89 -21.78
C LYS A 79 -12.34 6.64 -22.48
N ASP A 80 -12.76 6.45 -23.75
CA ASP A 80 -12.16 5.44 -24.60
C ASP A 80 -10.65 5.69 -24.73
N GLY A 81 -9.87 4.61 -24.67
CA GLY A 81 -8.42 4.67 -24.70
C GLY A 81 -7.77 3.45 -24.06
N ARG A 82 -6.44 3.44 -24.08
CA ARG A 82 -5.64 2.42 -23.43
C ARG A 82 -5.19 2.88 -22.07
N TYR A 83 -5.32 1.99 -21.12
CA TYR A 83 -4.93 2.19 -19.72
C TYR A 83 -4.12 0.99 -19.24
N THR A 84 -3.34 1.19 -18.20
CA THR A 84 -2.72 0.10 -17.45
C THR A 84 -3.14 0.22 -16.00
N VAL A 85 -3.74 -0.83 -15.47
CA VAL A 85 -4.00 -0.92 -14.02
C VAL A 85 -2.82 -1.60 -13.36
N ARG A 86 -2.21 -0.93 -12.39
CA ARG A 86 -1.05 -1.40 -11.63
C ARG A 86 -1.41 -1.54 -10.17
N VAL A 87 -1.06 -2.67 -9.57
CA VAL A 87 -1.29 -3.00 -8.16
C VAL A 87 0.03 -3.03 -7.42
N PHE A 88 0.11 -2.29 -6.31
CA PHE A 88 1.27 -2.24 -5.43
C PHE A 88 1.03 -3.07 -4.18
N ALA A 89 1.78 -4.15 -4.04
CA ALA A 89 1.58 -5.13 -2.98
C ALA A 89 2.67 -5.12 -1.89
N PHE A 90 3.45 -4.05 -1.80
CA PHE A 90 4.58 -3.92 -0.86
C PHE A 90 4.22 -4.29 0.59
N ARG A 91 3.06 -3.82 1.08
CA ARG A 91 2.64 -4.07 2.47
C ARG A 91 2.40 -5.55 2.80
N TYR A 92 2.11 -6.35 1.78
CA TYR A 92 1.84 -7.78 1.91
C TYR A 92 3.00 -8.65 1.45
N ASP A 93 4.12 -8.01 1.03
CA ASP A 93 5.30 -8.68 0.49
C ASP A 93 4.97 -9.63 -0.69
N LEU A 94 3.97 -9.22 -1.46
CA LEU A 94 3.52 -9.88 -2.68
C LEU A 94 4.13 -9.21 -3.91
N GLU A 95 4.12 -9.91 -5.03
CA GLU A 95 4.59 -9.36 -6.31
C GLU A 95 3.61 -8.33 -6.84
N ASP A 96 4.13 -7.17 -7.25
CA ASP A 96 3.34 -6.16 -7.95
C ASP A 96 2.89 -6.71 -9.30
N GLN A 97 1.67 -6.36 -9.72
CA GLN A 97 1.12 -6.75 -11.02
C GLN A 97 0.62 -5.52 -11.78
N GLU A 98 0.74 -5.59 -13.10
CA GLU A 98 0.13 -4.61 -13.98
C GLU A 98 -0.54 -5.30 -15.17
N ILE A 99 -1.71 -4.81 -15.57
CA ILE A 99 -2.51 -5.35 -16.65
C ILE A 99 -3.00 -4.21 -17.54
N PRO A 100 -2.70 -4.25 -18.86
CA PRO A 100 -3.25 -3.28 -19.80
C PRO A 100 -4.73 -3.56 -20.05
N ILE A 101 -5.53 -2.49 -20.15
CA ILE A 101 -6.97 -2.53 -20.42
C ILE A 101 -7.27 -1.52 -21.53
N GLU A 102 -7.99 -1.95 -22.55
CA GLU A 102 -8.51 -1.07 -23.60
C GLU A 102 -9.99 -0.82 -23.38
N ILE A 103 -10.36 0.45 -23.22
CA ILE A 103 -11.74 0.90 -23.18
C ILE A 103 -12.15 1.30 -24.59
N ASN A 104 -13.14 0.60 -25.14
CA ASN A 104 -13.75 0.92 -26.42
C ASN A 104 -15.26 0.76 -26.30
N THR A 105 -15.97 1.89 -26.20
CA THR A 105 -17.43 1.92 -26.03
C THR A 105 -18.18 1.83 -27.37
N GLN A 106 -17.50 2.00 -28.51
CA GLN A 106 -18.13 1.95 -29.84
C GLN A 106 -18.70 0.56 -30.20
N ASN A 107 -18.19 -0.50 -29.57
CA ASN A 107 -18.64 -1.88 -29.78
C ASN A 107 -19.77 -2.34 -28.83
N ILE A 108 -20.21 -1.48 -27.92
CA ILE A 108 -21.33 -1.81 -27.01
C ILE A 108 -22.64 -1.58 -27.77
N ARG A 109 -23.39 -2.65 -28.01
CA ARG A 109 -24.71 -2.57 -28.67
C ARG A 109 -25.60 -1.60 -27.88
N GLY A 110 -25.88 -0.42 -28.47
CA GLY A 110 -26.80 0.58 -27.89
C GLY A 110 -26.25 2.02 -27.88
N GLY A 111 -25.03 2.28 -28.37
CA GLY A 111 -24.50 3.60 -28.76
C GLY A 111 -24.75 4.76 -27.79
N GLU A 112 -24.37 4.71 -26.59
CA GLU A 112 -24.27 5.72 -25.53
C GLU A 112 -24.27 5.00 -24.17
N GLY A 113 -23.31 4.07 -23.98
CA GLY A 113 -23.29 3.22 -22.80
C GLY A 113 -22.14 3.53 -21.88
N THR A 114 -22.43 3.63 -20.59
CA THR A 114 -21.44 3.46 -19.52
C THR A 114 -20.85 2.06 -19.62
N GLY A 115 -19.56 1.95 -19.97
CA GLY A 115 -18.85 0.68 -20.02
C GLY A 115 -18.37 0.28 -18.62
N TYR A 116 -18.65 -0.95 -18.19
CA TYR A 116 -18.09 -1.53 -16.97
C TYR A 116 -17.05 -2.57 -17.35
N PHE A 117 -15.80 -2.35 -16.95
CA PHE A 117 -14.68 -3.25 -17.21
C PHE A 117 -14.25 -3.85 -15.87
N GLN A 118 -14.35 -5.18 -15.79
CA GLN A 118 -13.94 -5.92 -14.58
C GLN A 118 -12.53 -6.44 -14.76
N GLN A 119 -11.63 -6.10 -13.82
CA GLN A 119 -10.28 -6.63 -13.79
C GLN A 119 -9.90 -7.02 -12.36
N ASP A 120 -9.82 -8.30 -12.08
CA ASP A 120 -9.37 -8.84 -10.81
C ASP A 120 -7.86 -9.16 -10.85
N PHE A 121 -7.21 -9.07 -9.69
CA PHE A 121 -5.80 -9.39 -9.53
C PHE A 121 -5.63 -10.53 -8.53
N TYR A 122 -4.74 -11.47 -8.86
CA TYR A 122 -4.35 -12.59 -7.99
C TYR A 122 -2.85 -12.52 -7.74
N LEU A 123 -2.48 -11.93 -6.60
CA LEU A 123 -1.09 -11.62 -6.31
C LEU A 123 -0.33 -12.86 -5.81
N SER A 124 0.89 -13.00 -6.30
CA SER A 124 1.80 -14.06 -5.90
C SER A 124 2.73 -13.59 -4.79
N PRO A 125 3.10 -14.44 -3.82
CA PRO A 125 4.17 -14.14 -2.88
C PRO A 125 5.48 -13.84 -3.61
N LYS A 126 6.24 -12.86 -3.11
CA LYS A 126 7.63 -12.67 -3.53
C LYS A 126 8.42 -13.90 -3.11
N LYS A 127 9.23 -14.43 -4.02
CA LYS A 127 10.11 -15.54 -3.72
C LYS A 127 11.09 -15.16 -2.60
N GLY A 128 11.07 -15.93 -1.50
CA GLY A 128 11.86 -15.62 -0.31
C GLY A 128 11.35 -14.41 0.49
N GLY A 129 10.10 -13.96 0.28
CA GLY A 129 9.48 -12.91 1.04
C GLY A 129 8.71 -13.39 2.28
N LEU A 130 8.23 -12.46 3.11
CA LEU A 130 7.44 -12.76 4.32
C LEU A 130 6.17 -13.54 4.00
N ALA A 131 5.47 -13.16 2.93
CA ALA A 131 4.25 -13.84 2.51
C ALA A 131 4.50 -15.30 2.14
N GLU A 132 5.70 -15.64 1.60
CA GLU A 132 6.08 -17.03 1.34
C GLU A 132 6.27 -17.80 2.64
N THR A 133 6.82 -17.18 3.70
CA THR A 133 6.96 -17.83 5.02
C THR A 133 5.63 -18.07 5.72
N GLU A 134 4.63 -17.23 5.49
CA GLU A 134 3.27 -17.46 5.99
C GLU A 134 2.57 -18.64 5.30
N ILE A 135 2.81 -18.81 4.01
CA ILE A 135 2.14 -19.80 3.17
C ILE A 135 2.89 -21.15 3.18
N GLY A 136 4.23 -21.10 3.24
CA GLY A 136 5.09 -22.27 3.04
C GLY A 136 5.29 -23.18 4.24
N VAL A 137 4.95 -22.72 5.44
CA VAL A 137 5.17 -23.48 6.67
C VAL A 137 3.86 -23.66 7.44
N VAL A 138 3.11 -24.68 7.10
CA VAL A 138 2.08 -25.19 8.00
C VAL A 138 2.80 -25.71 9.25
N PHE A 139 2.83 -24.90 10.29
CA PHE A 139 3.31 -25.35 11.60
C PHE A 139 2.27 -26.29 12.19
N ALA A 140 2.52 -27.59 12.01
CA ALA A 140 1.61 -28.63 12.47
C ALA A 140 1.64 -28.73 13.99
N GLN A 141 0.49 -28.54 14.62
CA GLN A 141 0.26 -28.75 16.05
C GLN A 141 -0.97 -29.63 16.24
N GLU A 142 -0.91 -30.55 17.20
CA GLU A 142 -2.09 -31.26 17.70
C GLU A 142 -2.86 -30.31 18.61
N ILE A 143 -3.90 -29.69 18.05
CA ILE A 143 -4.70 -28.66 18.74
C ILE A 143 -5.93 -29.33 19.34
N PRO A 144 -6.22 -29.15 20.66
CA PRO A 144 -7.45 -29.62 21.27
C PRO A 144 -8.68 -29.12 20.53
N PRO A 145 -9.69 -29.97 20.28
CA PRO A 145 -10.89 -29.61 19.49
C PRO A 145 -11.58 -28.34 19.98
N ASP A 146 -11.66 -28.16 21.29
CA ASP A 146 -12.30 -26.97 21.89
C ASP A 146 -11.52 -25.70 21.60
N ALA A 147 -10.19 -25.74 21.72
CA ALA A 147 -9.33 -24.60 21.38
C ALA A 147 -9.44 -24.26 19.89
N LYS A 148 -9.49 -25.26 19.02
CA LYS A 148 -9.65 -25.10 17.58
C LYS A 148 -10.99 -24.43 17.23
N LYS A 149 -12.09 -24.90 17.80
CA LYS A 149 -13.43 -24.33 17.56
C LYS A 149 -13.52 -22.87 17.98
N ILE A 150 -12.94 -22.51 19.14
CA ILE A 150 -12.90 -21.14 19.63
C ILE A 150 -12.04 -20.27 18.71
N TYR A 151 -10.88 -20.76 18.29
CA TYR A 151 -10.00 -20.06 17.35
C TYR A 151 -10.70 -19.75 16.02
N GLU A 152 -11.35 -20.74 15.41
CA GLU A 152 -12.08 -20.56 14.14
C GLU A 152 -13.19 -19.52 14.25
N LYS A 153 -13.93 -19.52 15.36
CA LYS A 153 -14.93 -18.47 15.65
C LYS A 153 -14.28 -17.10 15.77
N ALA A 154 -13.19 -17.00 16.53
CA ALA A 154 -12.47 -15.74 16.73
C ALA A 154 -11.92 -15.17 15.42
N VAL A 155 -11.36 -16.01 14.54
CA VAL A 155 -10.92 -15.61 13.20
C VAL A 155 -12.08 -15.07 12.35
N LYS A 156 -13.26 -15.71 12.45
CA LYS A 156 -14.48 -15.22 11.77
C LYS A 156 -14.91 -13.86 12.32
N ASP A 157 -14.81 -13.64 13.64
CA ASP A 157 -15.12 -12.35 14.26
C ASP A 157 -14.16 -11.25 13.77
N LEU A 158 -12.85 -11.52 13.69
CA LEU A 158 -11.86 -10.62 13.12
C LEU A 158 -12.16 -10.27 11.65
N SER A 159 -12.50 -11.27 10.84
CA SER A 159 -12.87 -11.05 9.43
C SER A 159 -14.14 -10.20 9.29
N GLY A 160 -15.06 -10.31 10.25
CA GLY A 160 -16.26 -9.49 10.38
C GLY A 160 -16.01 -8.11 11.00
N LYS A 161 -14.75 -7.69 11.17
CA LYS A 161 -14.34 -6.41 11.80
C LYS A 161 -14.74 -6.29 13.28
N ARG A 162 -15.12 -7.38 13.93
CA ARG A 162 -15.35 -7.45 15.38
C ARG A 162 -14.03 -7.75 16.09
N ILE A 163 -13.14 -6.75 16.11
CA ILE A 163 -11.73 -6.94 16.52
C ILE A 163 -11.61 -7.32 18.00
N ASN A 164 -12.39 -6.68 18.87
CA ASN A 164 -12.31 -6.95 20.31
C ASN A 164 -12.79 -8.37 20.64
N GLU A 165 -13.92 -8.77 20.08
CA GLU A 165 -14.49 -10.13 20.24
C GLU A 165 -13.53 -11.19 19.68
N GLY A 166 -12.93 -10.91 18.53
CA GLY A 166 -11.94 -11.78 17.93
C GLY A 166 -10.71 -11.97 18.82
N ILE A 167 -10.13 -10.88 19.34
CA ILE A 167 -8.98 -10.97 20.26
C ILE A 167 -9.36 -11.68 21.56
N MET A 168 -10.55 -11.44 22.12
CA MET A 168 -11.03 -12.15 23.29
C MET A 168 -11.13 -13.66 23.02
N GLY A 169 -11.75 -14.07 21.92
CA GLY A 169 -11.85 -15.48 21.53
C GLY A 169 -10.48 -16.13 21.31
N LEU A 170 -9.52 -15.41 20.68
CA LEU A 170 -8.15 -15.92 20.56
C LEU A 170 -7.48 -16.13 21.92
N ASN A 171 -7.67 -15.21 22.88
CA ASN A 171 -7.17 -15.37 24.24
C ASN A 171 -7.79 -16.57 24.94
N ASP A 172 -9.09 -16.82 24.74
CA ASP A 172 -9.75 -17.99 25.32
C ASP A 172 -9.21 -19.30 24.72
N ALA A 173 -8.91 -19.32 23.41
CA ALA A 173 -8.23 -20.45 22.79
C ALA A 173 -6.82 -20.69 23.38
N VAL A 174 -6.07 -19.60 23.66
CA VAL A 174 -4.74 -19.67 24.31
C VAL A 174 -4.84 -20.13 25.76
N LYS A 175 -5.91 -19.80 26.51
CA LYS A 175 -6.14 -20.33 27.87
C LYS A 175 -6.28 -21.85 27.87
N ILE A 176 -6.99 -22.41 26.87
CA ILE A 176 -7.15 -23.87 26.73
C ILE A 176 -5.86 -24.52 26.24
N PHE A 177 -5.19 -23.89 25.25
CA PHE A 177 -3.95 -24.40 24.69
C PHE A 177 -2.86 -23.32 24.68
N PRO A 178 -2.07 -23.16 25.78
CA PRO A 178 -1.09 -22.08 25.94
C PRO A 178 0.02 -22.02 24.86
N LYS A 179 0.28 -23.15 24.18
CA LYS A 179 1.22 -23.24 23.07
C LYS A 179 0.57 -23.11 21.70
N TYR A 180 -0.65 -22.58 21.61
CA TYR A 180 -1.35 -22.43 20.33
C TYR A 180 -0.69 -21.33 19.49
N TYR A 181 0.28 -21.72 18.66
CA TYR A 181 1.07 -20.78 17.84
C TYR A 181 0.21 -19.82 17.01
N LEU A 182 -0.77 -20.35 16.24
CA LEU A 182 -1.59 -19.53 15.36
C LEU A 182 -2.42 -18.49 16.14
N ALA A 183 -2.92 -18.83 17.32
CA ALA A 183 -3.66 -17.90 18.15
C ALA A 183 -2.75 -16.80 18.71
N LEU A 184 -1.57 -17.16 19.23
CA LEU A 184 -0.58 -16.23 19.76
C LEU A 184 -0.08 -15.27 18.68
N HIS A 185 0.30 -15.81 17.53
CA HIS A 185 0.71 -15.01 16.36
C HIS A 185 -0.39 -14.02 15.94
N ARG A 186 -1.64 -14.51 15.85
CA ARG A 186 -2.76 -13.66 15.41
C ARG A 186 -3.07 -12.56 16.43
N ILE A 187 -3.06 -12.83 17.74
CA ILE A 187 -3.21 -11.78 18.76
C ILE A 187 -2.12 -10.73 18.61
N GLY A 188 -0.86 -11.17 18.54
CA GLY A 188 0.27 -10.26 18.39
C GLY A 188 0.19 -9.40 17.12
N ARG A 189 -0.24 -9.99 16.00
CA ARG A 189 -0.45 -9.28 14.74
C ARG A 189 -1.59 -8.25 14.84
N GLU A 190 -2.73 -8.59 15.41
CA GLU A 190 -3.85 -7.65 15.55
C GLU A 190 -3.48 -6.48 16.47
N LEU A 191 -2.80 -6.75 17.59
CA LEU A 191 -2.30 -5.71 18.50
C LEU A 191 -1.26 -4.81 17.81
N PHE A 192 -0.39 -5.38 16.98
CA PHE A 192 0.57 -4.63 16.14
C PHE A 192 -0.17 -3.70 15.17
N ILE A 193 -1.18 -4.17 14.46
CA ILE A 193 -2.00 -3.36 13.54
C ILE A 193 -2.68 -2.22 14.29
N MET A 194 -3.16 -2.47 15.50
CA MET A 194 -3.73 -1.46 16.40
C MET A 194 -2.68 -0.51 17.01
N LYS A 195 -1.40 -0.66 16.66
CA LYS A 195 -0.25 0.07 17.23
C LYS A 195 -0.09 -0.10 18.76
N LYS A 196 -0.68 -1.15 19.33
CA LYS A 196 -0.51 -1.55 20.73
C LYS A 196 0.75 -2.41 20.90
N TYR A 197 1.89 -1.81 20.58
CA TYR A 197 3.15 -2.54 20.45
C TYR A 197 3.59 -3.23 21.74
N THR A 198 3.43 -2.55 22.88
CA THR A 198 3.78 -3.11 24.21
C THR A 198 2.96 -4.36 24.49
N ASP A 199 1.67 -4.34 24.15
CA ASP A 199 0.77 -5.46 24.38
C ASP A 199 1.04 -6.62 23.40
N ALA A 200 1.53 -6.32 22.20
CA ALA A 200 1.83 -7.30 21.16
C ALA A 200 3.05 -8.18 21.52
N VAL A 201 4.07 -7.57 22.15
CA VAL A 201 5.38 -8.22 22.40
C VAL A 201 5.26 -9.54 23.14
N PRO A 202 4.52 -9.69 24.27
CA PRO A 202 4.42 -10.97 24.99
C PRO A 202 3.87 -12.12 24.14
N PHE A 203 2.89 -11.83 23.28
CA PHE A 203 2.28 -12.84 22.40
C PHE A 203 3.24 -13.23 21.28
N LEU A 204 3.92 -12.24 20.68
CA LEU A 204 4.87 -12.47 19.60
C LEU A 204 6.12 -13.20 20.08
N LEU A 205 6.62 -12.91 21.29
CA LEU A 205 7.71 -13.67 21.92
C LEU A 205 7.34 -15.14 22.06
N LYS A 206 6.17 -15.44 22.63
CA LYS A 206 5.71 -16.83 22.72
C LYS A 206 5.52 -17.49 21.33
N ALA A 207 5.04 -16.71 20.35
CA ALA A 207 4.89 -17.21 18.99
C ALA A 207 6.23 -17.64 18.36
N VAL A 208 7.30 -16.84 18.48
CA VAL A 208 8.63 -17.18 17.93
C VAL A 208 9.33 -18.28 18.73
N GLU A 209 9.08 -18.39 20.04
CA GLU A 209 9.56 -19.51 20.85
C GLU A 209 8.95 -20.84 20.39
N ILE A 210 7.64 -20.87 20.09
CA ILE A 210 6.94 -22.07 19.66
C ILE A 210 7.25 -22.41 18.21
N ASN A 211 7.26 -21.39 17.31
CA ASN A 211 7.59 -21.56 15.91
C ASN A 211 8.76 -20.66 15.49
N PRO A 212 10.02 -21.13 15.66
CA PRO A 212 11.20 -20.37 15.30
C PRO A 212 11.42 -20.22 13.78
N LYS A 213 10.53 -20.77 12.96
CA LYS A 213 10.56 -20.64 11.49
C LYS A 213 9.57 -19.59 10.96
N SER A 214 8.87 -18.87 11.84
CA SER A 214 7.93 -17.83 11.43
C SER A 214 8.64 -16.49 11.21
N GLY A 215 9.01 -16.20 9.98
CA GLY A 215 9.60 -14.90 9.61
C GLY A 215 8.66 -13.73 9.93
N THR A 216 7.36 -13.90 9.77
CA THR A 216 6.35 -12.89 10.07
C THR A 216 6.23 -12.59 11.56
N SER A 217 6.28 -13.61 12.44
CA SER A 217 6.27 -13.39 13.88
C SER A 217 7.52 -12.63 14.33
N PHE A 218 8.70 -12.97 13.79
CA PHE A 218 9.93 -12.21 14.04
C PHE A 218 9.84 -10.78 13.53
N TYR A 219 9.27 -10.57 12.36
CA TYR A 219 9.08 -9.22 11.81
C TYR A 219 8.19 -8.37 12.71
N TYR A 220 7.00 -8.85 13.10
CA TYR A 220 6.11 -8.10 13.98
C TYR A 220 6.73 -7.84 15.35
N LEU A 221 7.44 -8.83 15.90
CA LEU A 221 8.14 -8.67 17.17
C LEU A 221 9.22 -7.58 17.09
N GLY A 222 10.10 -7.66 16.09
CA GLY A 222 11.18 -6.70 15.94
C GLY A 222 10.70 -5.28 15.69
N TYR A 223 9.66 -5.12 14.86
CA TYR A 223 9.06 -3.81 14.64
C TYR A 223 8.35 -3.29 15.89
N SER A 224 7.65 -4.14 16.65
CA SER A 224 7.03 -3.74 17.91
C SER A 224 8.06 -3.26 18.91
N LEU A 225 9.17 -3.99 19.09
CA LEU A 225 10.28 -3.61 19.97
C LEU A 225 10.84 -2.22 19.62
N HIS A 226 11.12 -1.96 18.34
CA HIS A 226 11.56 -0.64 17.88
C HIS A 226 10.53 0.46 18.18
N SER A 227 9.25 0.16 18.00
CA SER A 227 8.17 1.14 18.18
C SER A 227 7.89 1.49 19.64
N ILE A 228 8.29 0.63 20.58
CA ILE A 228 8.20 0.91 22.02
C ILE A 228 9.23 1.96 22.43
N GLY A 229 10.44 1.91 21.88
CA GLY A 229 11.45 2.89 22.20
C GLY A 229 12.87 2.49 21.78
N LYS A 230 13.78 3.47 21.78
CA LYS A 230 15.18 3.31 21.33
C LYS A 230 15.96 2.28 22.15
N ASP A 231 15.63 2.10 23.42
CA ASP A 231 16.30 1.16 24.32
C ASP A 231 16.15 -0.29 23.84
N TYR A 232 15.11 -0.57 23.08
CA TYR A 232 14.84 -1.87 22.50
C TYR A 232 15.47 -2.07 21.10
N ASN A 233 16.16 -1.06 20.54
CA ASN A 233 16.70 -1.16 19.17
C ASN A 233 17.68 -2.32 19.00
N LYS A 234 18.51 -2.63 20.00
CA LYS A 234 19.42 -3.78 19.92
C LYS A 234 18.65 -5.10 19.79
N ALA A 235 17.62 -5.30 20.60
CA ALA A 235 16.76 -6.48 20.52
C ALA A 235 15.96 -6.51 19.21
N ALA A 236 15.44 -5.36 18.76
CA ALA A 236 14.75 -5.21 17.50
C ALA A 236 15.61 -5.60 16.30
N ILE A 237 16.87 -5.13 16.23
CA ILE A 237 17.83 -5.50 15.18
C ILE A 237 18.09 -7.01 15.18
N THR A 238 18.34 -7.61 16.35
CA THR A 238 18.56 -9.06 16.46
C THR A 238 17.34 -9.84 15.94
N THR A 239 16.15 -9.43 16.36
CA THR A 239 14.89 -10.07 15.97
C THR A 239 14.60 -9.92 14.47
N LEU A 240 14.82 -8.73 13.91
CA LEU A 240 14.62 -8.47 12.46
C LEU A 240 15.65 -9.21 11.61
N ASN A 241 16.87 -9.41 12.09
CA ASN A 241 17.85 -10.26 11.40
C ASN A 241 17.37 -11.72 11.31
N GLN A 242 16.70 -12.24 12.35
CA GLN A 242 16.08 -13.58 12.25
C GLN A 242 14.96 -13.58 11.19
N ALA A 243 14.13 -12.54 11.16
CA ALA A 243 13.14 -12.41 10.09
C ALA A 243 13.79 -12.36 8.70
N LEU A 244 14.94 -11.65 8.55
CA LEU A 244 15.65 -11.55 7.27
C LEU A 244 16.29 -12.89 6.85
N ILE A 245 16.82 -13.68 7.79
CA ILE A 245 17.33 -15.04 7.50
C ILE A 245 16.21 -15.92 6.94
N LEU A 246 15.00 -15.81 7.50
CA LEU A 246 13.84 -16.61 7.07
C LEU A 246 13.19 -16.06 5.79
N ALA A 247 13.27 -14.75 5.55
CA ALA A 247 12.69 -14.09 4.40
C ALA A 247 13.69 -13.11 3.74
N PRO A 248 14.75 -13.63 3.07
CA PRO A 248 15.90 -12.82 2.61
C PRO A 248 15.58 -11.82 1.51
N SER A 249 14.46 -11.99 0.81
CA SER A 249 13.99 -11.08 -0.25
C SER A 249 12.81 -10.21 0.19
N SER A 250 12.48 -10.21 1.47
CA SER A 250 11.42 -9.36 1.98
C SER A 250 11.84 -7.89 2.01
N THR A 251 11.26 -7.13 1.10
CA THR A 251 11.45 -5.67 1.04
C THR A 251 10.99 -5.00 2.34
N GLN A 252 9.96 -5.56 2.96
CA GLN A 252 9.39 -5.07 4.22
C GLN A 252 10.36 -5.25 5.38
N VAL A 253 10.95 -6.45 5.52
CA VAL A 253 11.95 -6.73 6.57
C VAL A 253 13.18 -5.83 6.38
N LEU A 254 13.71 -5.77 5.16
CA LEU A 254 14.89 -4.96 4.84
C LEU A 254 14.68 -3.47 5.13
N TYR A 255 13.51 -2.93 4.75
CA TYR A 255 13.16 -1.54 5.05
C TYR A 255 13.11 -1.26 6.55
N VAL A 256 12.39 -2.10 7.31
CA VAL A 256 12.25 -1.90 8.75
C VAL A 256 13.59 -2.11 9.46
N LEU A 257 14.36 -3.12 9.07
CA LEU A 257 15.70 -3.35 9.63
C LEU A 257 16.60 -2.14 9.42
N GLY A 258 16.69 -1.62 8.19
CA GLY A 258 17.49 -0.43 7.89
C GLY A 258 17.05 0.80 8.69
N LYS A 259 15.74 1.00 8.88
CA LYS A 259 15.20 2.07 9.72
C LYS A 259 15.62 1.92 11.19
N VAL A 260 15.55 0.71 11.74
CA VAL A 260 15.92 0.42 13.13
C VAL A 260 17.44 0.56 13.32
N GLU A 261 18.24 0.11 12.36
CA GLU A 261 19.69 0.27 12.34
C GLU A 261 20.12 1.73 12.32
N ARG A 262 19.46 2.57 11.48
CA ARG A 262 19.69 4.01 11.49
C ARG A 262 19.38 4.61 12.87
N SER A 263 18.25 4.25 13.46
CA SER A 263 17.87 4.70 14.81
C SER A 263 18.85 4.21 15.90
N GLY A 264 19.48 3.07 15.69
CA GLY A 264 20.49 2.47 16.58
C GLY A 264 21.93 2.90 16.27
N GLY A 265 22.16 3.84 15.35
CA GLY A 265 23.48 4.35 14.99
C GLY A 265 24.30 3.46 14.05
N LYS A 266 23.72 2.39 13.51
CA LYS A 266 24.37 1.48 12.57
C LYS A 266 24.16 1.94 11.13
N TYR A 267 24.75 3.08 10.78
CA TYR A 267 24.43 3.80 9.55
C TYR A 267 24.83 3.06 8.27
N GLN A 268 25.96 2.32 8.28
CA GLN A 268 26.44 1.56 7.12
C GLN A 268 25.57 0.33 6.87
N ASP A 269 25.16 -0.38 7.92
CA ASP A 269 24.23 -1.50 7.81
C ASP A 269 22.85 -1.01 7.30
N ALA A 270 22.38 0.13 7.83
CA ALA A 270 21.14 0.77 7.41
C ALA A 270 21.16 1.12 5.91
N GLU A 271 22.25 1.75 5.42
CA GLU A 271 22.43 2.07 4.00
C GLU A 271 22.34 0.80 3.14
N LYS A 272 23.07 -0.24 3.51
CA LYS A 272 23.08 -1.53 2.81
C LYS A 272 21.67 -2.13 2.69
N HIS A 273 20.95 -2.24 3.81
CA HIS A 273 19.64 -2.87 3.81
C HIS A 273 18.58 -2.02 3.11
N LEU A 274 18.61 -0.69 3.26
CA LEU A 274 17.71 0.21 2.55
C LEU A 274 17.94 0.20 1.03
N LEU A 275 19.20 0.17 0.58
CA LEU A 275 19.52 0.04 -0.84
C LEU A 275 19.08 -1.31 -1.41
N GLN A 276 19.22 -2.40 -0.64
CA GLN A 276 18.70 -3.70 -1.03
C GLN A 276 17.17 -3.68 -1.12
N ALA A 277 16.47 -3.08 -0.14
CA ALA A 277 15.02 -2.90 -0.19
C ALA A 277 14.59 -2.11 -1.42
N LYS A 278 15.29 -0.99 -1.73
CA LYS A 278 15.06 -0.18 -2.93
C LYS A 278 15.23 -1.00 -4.23
N LYS A 279 16.28 -1.82 -4.31
CA LYS A 279 16.53 -2.69 -5.48
C LYS A 279 15.46 -3.74 -5.69
N LEU A 280 14.94 -4.34 -4.61
CA LEU A 280 13.91 -5.37 -4.67
C LEU A 280 12.50 -4.81 -4.89
N SER A 281 12.26 -3.56 -4.53
CA SER A 281 11.01 -2.88 -4.86
C SER A 281 11.07 -2.39 -6.31
N LYS A 282 10.48 -3.16 -7.25
CA LYS A 282 10.44 -2.80 -8.69
C LYS A 282 9.76 -1.47 -8.96
N VAL A 283 8.81 -1.12 -8.12
CA VAL A 283 8.13 0.17 -8.12
C VAL A 283 8.60 0.95 -6.90
N GLY A 284 8.97 2.20 -7.09
CA GLY A 284 9.48 3.02 -6.01
C GLY A 284 8.52 3.05 -4.80
N VAL A 285 9.04 2.69 -3.64
CA VAL A 285 8.33 2.75 -2.37
C VAL A 285 8.72 4.06 -1.68
N PRO A 286 7.78 5.02 -1.52
CA PRO A 286 8.09 6.34 -0.98
C PRO A 286 8.82 6.30 0.36
N GLU A 287 8.42 5.37 1.24
CA GLU A 287 8.99 5.21 2.57
C GLU A 287 10.50 4.88 2.53
N ILE A 288 10.94 4.09 1.56
CA ILE A 288 12.36 3.72 1.40
C ILE A 288 13.17 4.93 0.96
N HIS A 289 12.69 5.69 -0.03
CA HIS A 289 13.35 6.91 -0.49
C HIS A 289 13.46 7.96 0.62
N LYS A 290 12.38 8.14 1.39
CA LYS A 290 12.37 9.05 2.53
C LYS A 290 13.38 8.64 3.60
N GLU A 291 13.46 7.36 3.94
CA GLU A 291 14.38 6.84 4.96
C GLU A 291 15.85 6.96 4.50
N LEU A 292 16.15 6.66 3.21
CA LEU A 292 17.47 6.87 2.62
C LEU A 292 17.86 8.34 2.64
N ALA A 293 16.95 9.24 2.26
CA ALA A 293 17.22 10.68 2.30
C ALA A 293 17.57 11.17 3.71
N GLN A 294 16.84 10.70 4.72
CA GLN A 294 17.12 11.03 6.12
C GLN A 294 18.47 10.47 6.57
N LEU A 295 18.79 9.22 6.24
CA LEU A 295 20.07 8.60 6.53
C LEU A 295 21.23 9.41 5.93
N TYR A 296 21.10 9.78 4.66
CA TYR A 296 22.13 10.54 3.95
C TYR A 296 22.28 11.96 4.47
N ALA A 297 21.18 12.67 4.71
CA ALA A 297 21.24 14.06 5.18
C ALA A 297 21.72 14.18 6.62
N ASP A 298 21.11 13.39 7.52
CA ASP A 298 21.27 13.59 8.95
C ASP A 298 22.49 12.84 9.52
N ASN A 299 22.77 11.65 9.01
CA ASN A 299 23.74 10.74 9.62
C ASN A 299 25.03 10.64 8.80
N LEU A 300 24.96 10.46 7.48
CA LEU A 300 26.12 10.25 6.63
C LEU A 300 26.66 11.53 5.97
N LYS A 301 25.91 12.64 6.05
CA LYS A 301 26.24 13.94 5.42
C LYS A 301 26.45 13.86 3.91
N LYS A 302 25.84 12.89 3.25
CA LYS A 302 25.81 12.70 1.80
C LYS A 302 24.67 13.55 1.22
N TYR A 303 24.85 14.88 1.18
CA TYR A 303 23.76 15.83 0.87
C TYR A 303 23.26 15.72 -0.57
N LYS A 304 24.13 15.40 -1.53
CA LYS A 304 23.75 15.18 -2.92
C LYS A 304 22.81 13.98 -3.04
N GLU A 305 23.22 12.85 -2.48
CA GLU A 305 22.45 11.60 -2.47
C GLU A 305 21.12 11.77 -1.73
N ALA A 306 21.10 12.53 -0.64
CA ALA A 306 19.88 12.86 0.08
C ALA A 306 18.89 13.64 -0.80
N ALA A 307 19.37 14.62 -1.58
CA ALA A 307 18.55 15.37 -2.52
C ALA A 307 18.01 14.46 -3.64
N ASP A 308 18.86 13.58 -4.18
CA ASP A 308 18.47 12.62 -5.23
C ASP A 308 17.36 11.67 -4.75
N GLU A 309 17.46 11.18 -3.53
CA GLU A 309 16.41 10.32 -2.93
C GLU A 309 15.09 11.09 -2.68
N LEU A 310 15.15 12.36 -2.28
CA LEU A 310 13.94 13.17 -2.14
C LEU A 310 13.29 13.51 -3.49
N GLU A 311 14.05 13.64 -4.56
CA GLU A 311 13.49 13.78 -5.92
C GLU A 311 12.76 12.51 -6.34
N LEU A 312 13.32 11.33 -6.04
CA LEU A 312 12.65 10.05 -6.28
C LEU A 312 11.41 9.92 -5.40
N TYR A 313 11.49 10.32 -4.12
CA TYR A 313 10.35 10.36 -3.22
C TYR A 313 9.20 11.20 -3.79
N LEU A 314 9.47 12.41 -4.32
CA LEU A 314 8.46 13.26 -4.95
C LEU A 314 7.79 12.59 -6.16
N LYS A 315 8.54 11.81 -6.93
CA LYS A 315 8.00 11.12 -8.12
C LYS A 315 7.01 10.02 -7.76
N VAL A 316 7.25 9.32 -6.63
CA VAL A 316 6.46 8.14 -6.24
C VAL A 316 5.47 8.41 -5.09
N SER A 317 5.61 9.54 -4.38
CA SER A 317 4.73 9.91 -3.28
C SER A 317 3.47 10.64 -3.77
N LYS A 318 2.42 10.61 -2.93
CA LYS A 318 1.14 11.30 -3.16
C LYS A 318 1.06 12.56 -2.29
N LEU A 319 2.05 13.40 -2.38
CA LEU A 319 2.01 14.67 -1.64
C LEU A 319 1.01 15.62 -2.30
N ASP A 320 0.30 16.37 -1.46
CA ASP A 320 -0.39 17.56 -1.88
C ASP A 320 0.59 18.66 -2.34
N ASP A 321 0.09 19.77 -2.86
CA ASP A 321 0.93 20.85 -3.35
C ASP A 321 1.82 21.44 -2.24
N ALA A 322 1.31 21.55 -1.02
CA ALA A 322 2.06 22.08 0.11
C ALA A 322 3.20 21.16 0.50
N GLY A 323 2.94 19.85 0.63
CA GLY A 323 3.97 18.83 0.91
C GLY A 323 5.02 18.74 -0.18
N SER A 324 4.60 18.87 -1.44
CA SER A 324 5.52 18.90 -2.60
C SER A 324 6.42 20.13 -2.58
N GLN A 325 5.88 21.32 -2.29
CA GLN A 325 6.67 22.55 -2.19
C GLN A 325 7.66 22.48 -1.01
N GLN A 326 7.21 21.99 0.15
CA GLN A 326 8.09 21.82 1.30
C GLN A 326 9.25 20.86 1.00
N THR A 327 8.98 19.75 0.34
CA THR A 327 10.02 18.78 -0.04
C THR A 327 11.00 19.41 -1.05
N ARG A 328 10.54 20.18 -2.04
CA ARG A 328 11.41 20.92 -2.97
C ARG A 328 12.32 21.93 -2.27
N LYS A 329 11.82 22.62 -1.23
CA LYS A 329 12.65 23.51 -0.40
C LYS A 329 13.77 22.73 0.30
N ILE A 330 13.48 21.57 0.85
CA ILE A 330 14.48 20.70 1.48
C ILE A 330 15.52 20.26 0.45
N ILE A 331 15.11 19.84 -0.74
CA ILE A 331 16.00 19.45 -1.84
C ILE A 331 16.95 20.60 -2.19
N SER A 332 16.41 21.82 -2.38
CA SER A 332 17.24 23.01 -2.69
C SER A 332 18.30 23.27 -1.61
N GLY A 333 17.90 23.24 -0.34
CA GLY A 333 18.83 23.40 0.78
C GLY A 333 19.92 22.31 0.85
N LEU A 334 19.57 21.07 0.51
CA LEU A 334 20.56 19.96 0.43
C LEU A 334 21.52 20.14 -0.75
N ARG A 335 21.03 20.59 -1.90
CA ARG A 335 21.87 20.89 -3.06
C ARG A 335 22.88 22.00 -2.78
N GLU A 336 22.49 23.06 -2.05
CA GLU A 336 23.39 24.12 -1.63
C GLU A 336 24.45 23.60 -0.62
N LYS A 337 24.04 22.79 0.36
CA LYS A 337 25.00 22.15 1.29
C LYS A 337 25.97 21.24 0.56
N ALA A 338 25.52 20.51 -0.45
CA ALA A 338 26.40 19.65 -1.27
C ALA A 338 27.47 20.45 -2.04
N LYS A 339 27.14 21.65 -2.54
CA LYS A 339 28.09 22.54 -3.22
C LYS A 339 29.14 23.11 -2.27
N SER A 340 28.78 23.32 -1.01
CA SER A 340 29.67 23.88 0.02
C SER A 340 30.56 22.84 0.71
N GLN A 341 30.35 21.54 0.43
CA GLN A 341 31.27 20.50 0.91
C GLN A 341 32.59 20.55 0.16
N PRO A 342 33.73 20.51 0.85
CA PRO A 342 35.01 20.36 0.17
C PRO A 342 35.00 19.04 -0.61
N VAL A 343 35.42 19.10 -1.85
CA VAL A 343 35.63 17.90 -2.67
C VAL A 343 36.71 17.10 -1.96
N GLY A 344 36.30 16.01 -1.29
CA GLY A 344 37.25 15.13 -0.64
C GLY A 344 38.21 14.54 -1.65
N ASN A 345 39.47 14.75 -1.42
CA ASN A 345 40.55 14.07 -2.13
C ASN A 345 40.54 12.58 -1.80
#